data_5cd11698342c61457b4aa5775d8c771c
#
_entry.id   5cd11698342c61457b4aa5775d8c771c
#
_cell.length_a   1.000
_cell.length_b   1.000
_cell.length_c   1.000
_cell.angle_alpha   90.00
_cell.angle_beta   90.00
_cell.angle_gamma   90.00
#
_symmetry.space_group_name_H-M   'P 1'
#
loop_
_entity.id
_entity.type
_entity.pdbx_description
1 polymer ?
#
loop_
_entity_poly.entity_id
_entity_poly.type
_entity_poly.pdbx_seq_one_letter_code
_entity_poly.pdbx_strand_id
1 'polypeptide(L)'
;MNLATAQATRRAREVGIKKVSGSTRGMLISQFLTEAFILSFISLLAALLIIKVTIPYFNNLLGANLSLSLFDTWYKIPALIVFTRSGGILAGSYPAFFLSSFNPSEVLKGSVKSSMRNGRIRRVLVVFQFAVSILLITGTLVMYRQIFFMLNKDVGFNKEQLIVINMAHLLQNRVESFKEAVKEIPGVVSIASSTAVPGRNNNLNGYGIEGRKDESYLLQSAWVDPELIGTYEMSLVSGRDFDRSFTSDKDACIINESAASNFGITDISSTRFMLPLDSGKYQYLQVIGIVKNFNFESLRNPIQPHIFLSKGERNNWGYVSVRLSAQNYSQTISEIEKRWKEFTSNNPLQYYFVDEDFEQMYIQEKQNAQLAVIFSALAILIAALGLFGLTSFTVEQRTKEIGIRKAMGSSVPGIYFVISKEIILLVSVSALIAWPLVYYIVSKWLENFHYRINAGAFSFLAGLAIALTVAILTISYRILKAARINPAQSLKYE
;
A
#
# COMPACT_ATOMS: atom_id res chain seq x y z
N MET A 1 5.13 -20.97 -19.73
CA MET A 1 4.06 -21.82 -20.30
C MET A 1 3.51 -21.28 -21.62
N ASN A 2 3.00 -20.03 -21.71
CA ASN A 2 2.46 -19.47 -22.97
C ASN A 2 3.46 -19.47 -24.14
N LEU A 3 4.71 -19.02 -23.93
CA LEU A 3 5.78 -19.07 -24.93
C LEU A 3 6.17 -20.50 -25.33
N ALA A 4 6.27 -21.41 -24.38
CA ALA A 4 6.59 -22.80 -24.63
C ALA A 4 5.49 -23.50 -25.47
N THR A 5 4.22 -23.21 -25.21
CA THR A 5 3.10 -23.72 -26.02
C THR A 5 3.05 -23.10 -27.43
N ALA A 6 3.48 -21.84 -27.58
CA ALA A 6 3.58 -21.21 -28.89
C ALA A 6 4.70 -21.86 -29.74
N GLN A 7 5.86 -22.14 -29.14
CA GLN A 7 6.97 -22.83 -29.81
C GLN A 7 6.68 -24.30 -30.11
N ALA A 8 5.85 -24.96 -29.29
CA ALA A 8 5.49 -26.36 -29.45
C ALA A 8 4.95 -26.69 -30.85
N THR A 9 4.15 -25.79 -31.41
CA THR A 9 3.56 -26.03 -32.75
C THR A 9 4.61 -25.98 -33.87
N ARG A 10 5.63 -25.12 -33.75
CA ARG A 10 6.77 -25.07 -34.71
C ARG A 10 7.60 -26.34 -34.62
N ARG A 11 7.74 -26.97 -33.45
CA ARG A 11 8.49 -28.20 -33.22
C ARG A 11 7.72 -29.46 -33.61
N ALA A 12 6.43 -29.35 -33.97
CA ALA A 12 5.63 -30.52 -34.36
C ALA A 12 6.26 -31.31 -35.52
N ARG A 13 6.80 -30.57 -36.54
CA ARG A 13 7.48 -31.18 -37.70
C ARG A 13 8.77 -31.92 -37.27
N GLU A 14 9.57 -31.34 -36.40
CA GLU A 14 10.77 -31.98 -35.80
C GLU A 14 10.41 -33.27 -35.05
N VAL A 15 9.36 -33.24 -34.24
CA VAL A 15 8.84 -34.40 -33.50
C VAL A 15 8.34 -35.46 -34.45
N GLY A 16 7.64 -35.08 -35.52
CA GLY A 16 7.20 -36.01 -36.58
C GLY A 16 8.37 -36.75 -37.22
N ILE A 17 9.42 -36.01 -37.60
CA ILE A 17 10.65 -36.62 -38.20
C ILE A 17 11.33 -37.56 -37.20
N LYS A 18 11.53 -37.14 -35.93
CA LYS A 18 12.13 -37.98 -34.89
C LYS A 18 11.35 -39.28 -34.64
N LYS A 19 10.02 -39.22 -34.67
CA LYS A 19 9.19 -40.43 -34.54
C LYS A 19 9.33 -41.37 -35.72
N VAL A 20 9.39 -40.88 -36.95
CA VAL A 20 9.64 -41.68 -38.14
C VAL A 20 11.04 -42.32 -38.09
N SER A 21 12.02 -41.62 -37.50
CA SER A 21 13.38 -42.12 -37.24
C SER A 21 13.49 -43.04 -36.01
N GLY A 22 12.36 -43.51 -35.42
CA GLY A 22 12.36 -44.52 -34.38
C GLY A 22 12.31 -43.99 -32.93
N SER A 23 12.16 -42.68 -32.70
CA SER A 23 12.05 -42.14 -31.32
C SER A 23 10.75 -42.57 -30.66
N THR A 24 10.82 -43.14 -29.46
CA THR A 24 9.65 -43.52 -28.67
C THR A 24 9.02 -42.30 -27.99
N ARG A 25 7.73 -42.41 -27.61
CA ARG A 25 7.01 -41.36 -26.89
C ARG A 25 7.71 -40.96 -25.58
N GLY A 26 8.24 -41.96 -24.84
CA GLY A 26 8.97 -41.71 -23.58
C GLY A 26 10.25 -40.91 -23.77
N MET A 27 11.02 -41.20 -24.83
CA MET A 27 12.25 -40.46 -25.16
C MET A 27 11.95 -38.97 -25.45
N LEU A 28 10.88 -38.71 -26.20
CA LEU A 28 10.47 -37.32 -26.49
C LEU A 28 9.99 -36.57 -25.24
N ILE A 29 9.21 -37.21 -24.36
CA ILE A 29 8.77 -36.63 -23.08
C ILE A 29 10.00 -36.32 -22.23
N SER A 30 10.94 -37.24 -22.06
CA SER A 30 12.17 -37.03 -21.30
C SER A 30 12.98 -35.88 -21.88
N GLN A 31 13.14 -35.77 -23.19
CA GLN A 31 13.86 -34.68 -23.84
C GLN A 31 13.22 -33.31 -23.50
N PHE A 32 11.91 -33.18 -23.68
CA PHE A 32 11.23 -31.88 -23.40
C PHE A 32 11.22 -31.51 -21.92
N LEU A 33 11.10 -32.49 -21.02
CA LEU A 33 11.21 -32.24 -19.58
C LEU A 33 12.63 -31.85 -19.18
N THR A 34 13.67 -32.44 -19.78
CA THR A 34 15.06 -32.06 -19.54
C THR A 34 15.34 -30.64 -20.03
N GLU A 35 14.88 -30.28 -21.23
CA GLU A 35 14.96 -28.88 -21.73
C GLU A 35 14.28 -27.88 -20.78
N ALA A 36 13.07 -28.23 -20.31
CA ALA A 36 12.34 -27.38 -19.38
C ALA A 36 13.06 -27.25 -18.03
N PHE A 37 13.66 -28.32 -17.55
CA PHE A 37 14.45 -28.31 -16.31
C PHE A 37 15.71 -27.43 -16.44
N ILE A 38 16.46 -27.56 -17.56
CA ILE A 38 17.64 -26.71 -17.81
C ILE A 38 17.26 -25.23 -17.84
N LEU A 39 16.18 -24.89 -18.55
CA LEU A 39 15.68 -23.50 -18.59
C LEU A 39 15.23 -23.01 -17.22
N SER A 40 14.57 -23.84 -16.42
CA SER A 40 14.17 -23.50 -15.06
C SER A 40 15.37 -23.29 -14.14
N PHE A 41 16.43 -24.10 -14.32
CA PHE A 41 17.67 -23.95 -13.57
C PHE A 41 18.42 -22.65 -13.90
N ILE A 42 18.53 -22.32 -15.19
CA ILE A 42 19.10 -21.03 -15.63
C ILE A 42 18.28 -19.87 -15.09
N SER A 43 16.95 -19.98 -15.13
CA SER A 43 16.05 -18.97 -14.58
C SER A 43 16.20 -18.80 -13.06
N LEU A 44 16.46 -19.89 -12.32
CA LEU A 44 16.78 -19.82 -10.89
C LEU A 44 18.06 -19.02 -10.64
N LEU A 45 19.13 -19.30 -11.39
CA LEU A 45 20.39 -18.57 -11.25
C LEU A 45 20.21 -17.09 -11.53
N ALA A 46 19.47 -16.75 -12.59
CA ALA A 46 19.13 -15.37 -12.92
C ALA A 46 18.29 -14.71 -11.83
N ALA A 47 17.30 -15.42 -11.26
CA ALA A 47 16.48 -14.94 -10.16
C ALA A 47 17.32 -14.65 -8.90
N LEU A 48 18.23 -15.54 -8.52
CA LEU A 48 19.13 -15.35 -7.39
C LEU A 48 20.05 -14.13 -7.58
N LEU A 49 20.54 -13.92 -8.80
CA LEU A 49 21.32 -12.73 -9.14
C LEU A 49 20.48 -11.45 -8.98
N ILE A 50 19.26 -11.44 -9.53
CA ILE A 50 18.34 -10.29 -9.41
C ILE A 50 18.03 -10.02 -7.94
N ILE A 51 17.72 -11.04 -7.15
CA ILE A 51 17.46 -10.90 -5.71
C ILE A 51 18.68 -10.27 -5.02
N LYS A 52 19.90 -10.77 -5.28
CA LYS A 52 21.13 -10.22 -4.68
C LYS A 52 21.31 -8.74 -4.98
N VAL A 53 21.02 -8.32 -6.20
CA VAL A 53 21.14 -6.91 -6.63
C VAL A 53 20.03 -6.04 -6.02
N THR A 54 18.82 -6.58 -5.83
CA THR A 54 17.66 -5.81 -5.36
C THR A 54 17.51 -5.78 -3.85
N ILE A 55 18.13 -6.70 -3.09
CA ILE A 55 18.08 -6.74 -1.61
C ILE A 55 18.40 -5.39 -0.95
N PRO A 56 19.46 -4.64 -1.30
CA PRO A 56 19.72 -3.36 -0.66
C PRO A 56 18.58 -2.36 -0.81
N TYR A 57 17.93 -2.35 -1.99
CA TYR A 57 16.76 -1.50 -2.23
C TYR A 57 15.58 -1.90 -1.34
N PHE A 58 15.30 -3.22 -1.22
CA PHE A 58 14.24 -3.71 -0.34
C PHE A 58 14.55 -3.47 1.15
N ASN A 59 15.79 -3.58 1.55
CA ASN A 59 16.20 -3.25 2.93
C ASN A 59 15.94 -1.79 3.27
N ASN A 60 16.29 -0.87 2.38
CA ASN A 60 16.00 0.56 2.56
C ASN A 60 14.50 0.83 2.56
N LEU A 61 13.74 0.17 1.67
CA LEU A 61 12.30 0.33 1.54
C LEU A 61 11.54 -0.14 2.80
N LEU A 62 11.95 -1.28 3.37
CA LEU A 62 11.26 -1.94 4.47
C LEU A 62 11.84 -1.61 5.85
N GLY A 63 12.97 -0.90 5.90
CA GLY A 63 13.73 -0.73 7.14
C GLY A 63 14.20 -2.07 7.73
N ALA A 64 14.41 -3.10 6.88
CA ALA A 64 14.74 -4.46 7.28
C ALA A 64 16.20 -4.81 6.95
N ASN A 65 16.70 -5.86 7.56
CA ASN A 65 18.03 -6.40 7.28
C ASN A 65 17.91 -7.78 6.59
N LEU A 66 17.32 -7.78 5.39
CA LEU A 66 17.23 -8.99 4.58
C LEU A 66 18.60 -9.35 4.02
N SER A 67 18.97 -10.61 4.08
CA SER A 67 20.19 -11.14 3.47
C SER A 67 19.91 -12.41 2.68
N LEU A 68 20.60 -12.56 1.55
CA LEU A 68 20.54 -13.80 0.77
C LEU A 68 21.63 -14.74 1.28
N SER A 69 21.31 -15.53 2.31
CA SER A 69 22.18 -16.56 2.86
C SER A 69 21.59 -17.92 2.50
N LEU A 70 22.25 -18.63 1.56
CA LEU A 70 21.81 -19.92 1.06
C LEU A 70 22.33 -21.08 1.92
N PHE A 71 23.40 -20.89 2.67
CA PHE A 71 24.11 -21.92 3.40
C PHE A 71 23.91 -21.89 4.91
N ASP A 72 23.18 -20.92 5.43
CA ASP A 72 22.90 -20.78 6.86
C ASP A 72 21.91 -21.85 7.39
N THR A 73 21.16 -22.50 6.50
CA THR A 73 20.16 -23.51 6.84
C THR A 73 20.15 -24.64 5.82
N TRP A 74 20.29 -25.88 6.29
CA TRP A 74 20.46 -27.08 5.43
C TRP A 74 19.32 -27.32 4.44
N TYR A 75 18.09 -26.88 4.73
CA TYR A 75 16.92 -27.14 3.89
C TYR A 75 16.74 -26.15 2.72
N LYS A 76 17.40 -24.98 2.73
CA LYS A 76 17.21 -23.95 1.68
C LYS A 76 17.62 -24.45 0.30
N ILE A 77 18.76 -25.08 0.17
CA ILE A 77 19.24 -25.62 -1.12
C ILE A 77 18.33 -26.76 -1.63
N PRO A 78 18.01 -27.79 -0.83
CA PRO A 78 17.03 -28.79 -1.23
C PRO A 78 15.67 -28.20 -1.63
N ALA A 79 15.15 -27.23 -0.89
CA ALA A 79 13.89 -26.55 -1.21
C ALA A 79 13.95 -25.84 -2.57
N LEU A 80 15.03 -25.12 -2.87
CA LEU A 80 15.25 -24.48 -4.17
C LEU A 80 15.33 -25.49 -5.32
N ILE A 81 15.99 -26.64 -5.11
CA ILE A 81 16.05 -27.72 -6.11
C ILE A 81 14.66 -28.30 -6.36
N VAL A 82 13.91 -28.60 -5.31
CA VAL A 82 12.53 -29.12 -5.42
C VAL A 82 11.62 -28.10 -6.12
N PHE A 83 11.72 -26.83 -5.74
CA PHE A 83 10.96 -25.75 -6.37
C PHE A 83 11.27 -25.63 -7.87
N THR A 84 12.56 -25.62 -8.23
CA THR A 84 13.00 -25.53 -9.63
C THR A 84 12.54 -26.74 -10.44
N ARG A 85 12.66 -27.94 -9.86
CA ARG A 85 12.23 -29.20 -10.51
C ARG A 85 10.71 -29.23 -10.71
N SER A 86 9.93 -28.84 -9.70
CA SER A 86 8.47 -28.77 -9.82
C SER A 86 8.03 -27.71 -10.84
N GLY A 87 8.65 -26.54 -10.84
CA GLY A 87 8.44 -25.49 -11.85
C GLY A 87 8.75 -25.96 -13.27
N GLY A 88 9.89 -26.65 -13.46
CA GLY A 88 10.29 -27.23 -14.73
C GLY A 88 9.30 -28.29 -15.22
N ILE A 89 8.86 -29.20 -14.34
CA ILE A 89 7.84 -30.20 -14.66
C ILE A 89 6.52 -29.56 -15.04
N LEU A 90 6.02 -28.57 -14.26
CA LEU A 90 4.77 -27.87 -14.55
C LEU A 90 4.83 -27.10 -15.87
N ALA A 91 5.94 -26.42 -16.16
CA ALA A 91 6.13 -25.66 -17.40
C ALA A 91 6.32 -26.56 -18.63
N GLY A 92 7.03 -27.69 -18.47
CA GLY A 92 7.38 -28.62 -19.54
C GLY A 92 6.36 -29.73 -19.79
N SER A 93 5.52 -30.08 -18.80
CA SER A 93 4.57 -31.20 -18.90
C SER A 93 3.60 -31.05 -20.07
N TYR A 94 2.98 -29.90 -20.21
CA TYR A 94 2.02 -29.67 -21.28
C TYR A 94 2.65 -29.78 -22.68
N PRO A 95 3.76 -29.10 -23.02
CA PRO A 95 4.45 -29.31 -24.29
C PRO A 95 4.91 -30.76 -24.49
N ALA A 96 5.47 -31.38 -23.46
CA ALA A 96 5.99 -32.75 -23.54
C ALA A 96 4.91 -33.79 -23.86
N PHE A 97 3.81 -33.79 -23.11
CA PHE A 97 2.71 -34.73 -23.34
C PHE A 97 1.95 -34.44 -24.63
N PHE A 98 1.79 -33.16 -24.97
CA PHE A 98 1.07 -32.76 -26.16
C PHE A 98 1.85 -33.10 -27.44
N LEU A 99 3.12 -32.69 -27.56
CA LEU A 99 3.92 -32.95 -28.74
C LEU A 99 4.22 -34.42 -28.94
N SER A 100 4.42 -35.17 -27.85
CA SER A 100 4.65 -36.60 -27.94
C SER A 100 3.41 -37.43 -28.37
N SER A 101 2.21 -36.84 -28.34
CA SER A 101 0.97 -37.50 -28.76
C SER A 101 0.66 -37.35 -30.27
N PHE A 102 1.40 -36.53 -31.03
CA PHE A 102 1.16 -36.34 -32.46
C PHE A 102 1.44 -37.60 -33.29
N ASN A 103 0.56 -37.86 -34.27
CA ASN A 103 0.75 -38.91 -35.27
C ASN A 103 1.67 -38.40 -36.40
N PRO A 104 2.76 -39.08 -36.74
CA PRO A 104 3.68 -38.61 -37.78
C PRO A 104 3.02 -38.39 -39.14
N SER A 105 2.04 -39.21 -39.51
CA SER A 105 1.34 -39.12 -40.79
C SER A 105 0.49 -37.83 -40.94
N GLU A 106 -0.09 -37.35 -39.85
CA GLU A 106 -0.89 -36.12 -39.86
C GLU A 106 -0.01 -34.84 -39.92
N VAL A 107 1.13 -34.90 -39.21
CA VAL A 107 2.10 -33.78 -39.17
C VAL A 107 2.80 -33.59 -40.49
N LEU A 108 3.17 -34.69 -41.17
CA LEU A 108 3.87 -34.64 -42.48
C LEU A 108 2.93 -34.25 -43.64
N LYS A 109 1.61 -34.57 -43.52
CA LYS A 109 0.60 -34.13 -44.51
C LYS A 109 0.10 -32.68 -44.34
N GLY A 110 0.65 -31.94 -43.39
CA GLY A 110 0.29 -30.51 -43.19
C GLY A 110 -1.10 -30.27 -42.56
N SER A 111 -1.86 -31.34 -42.26
CA SER A 111 -3.24 -31.24 -41.73
C SER A 111 -3.28 -31.33 -40.20
N VAL A 112 -2.56 -30.46 -39.51
CA VAL A 112 -2.65 -30.43 -38.03
C VAL A 112 -3.95 -29.77 -37.60
N LYS A 113 -5.09 -30.49 -37.68
CA LYS A 113 -6.42 -30.07 -37.15
C LYS A 113 -6.46 -29.89 -35.63
N SER A 114 -5.37 -30.06 -34.91
CA SER A 114 -5.20 -29.97 -33.47
C SER A 114 -5.23 -28.50 -32.92
N SER A 115 -5.41 -27.53 -33.78
CA SER A 115 -5.30 -26.10 -33.48
C SER A 115 -6.35 -25.57 -32.48
N MET A 116 -7.59 -26.15 -32.47
CA MET A 116 -8.68 -25.59 -31.66
C MET A 116 -8.54 -25.84 -30.16
N ARG A 117 -7.98 -27.00 -29.75
CA ARG A 117 -7.83 -27.32 -28.30
C ARG A 117 -6.73 -26.52 -27.65
N ASN A 118 -5.69 -26.19 -28.40
CA ASN A 118 -4.55 -25.37 -27.94
C ASN A 118 -4.90 -23.91 -27.75
N GLY A 119 -5.77 -23.35 -28.59
CA GLY A 119 -6.23 -21.98 -28.47
C GLY A 119 -6.96 -21.70 -27.17
N ARG A 120 -7.78 -22.66 -26.68
CA ARG A 120 -8.56 -22.51 -25.43
C ARG A 120 -7.66 -22.41 -24.18
N ILE A 121 -6.67 -23.28 -24.03
CA ILE A 121 -5.78 -23.29 -22.87
C ILE A 121 -4.98 -21.99 -22.79
N ARG A 122 -4.47 -21.49 -23.92
CA ARG A 122 -3.73 -20.22 -23.96
C ARG A 122 -4.62 -19.04 -23.58
N ARG A 123 -5.88 -18.99 -24.08
CA ARG A 123 -6.84 -17.96 -23.70
C ARG A 123 -7.12 -17.97 -22.20
N VAL A 124 -7.32 -19.16 -21.62
CA VAL A 124 -7.51 -19.32 -20.17
C VAL A 124 -6.29 -18.81 -19.38
N LEU A 125 -5.07 -19.14 -19.82
CA LEU A 125 -3.84 -18.67 -19.17
C LEU A 125 -3.71 -17.14 -19.26
N VAL A 126 -4.03 -16.53 -20.41
CA VAL A 126 -4.00 -15.07 -20.57
C VAL A 126 -5.07 -14.42 -19.70
N VAL A 127 -6.29 -14.96 -19.66
CA VAL A 127 -7.37 -14.47 -18.78
C VAL A 127 -6.92 -14.53 -17.33
N PHE A 128 -6.34 -15.64 -16.89
CA PHE A 128 -5.83 -15.78 -15.53
C PHE A 128 -4.72 -14.75 -15.22
N GLN A 129 -3.74 -14.57 -16.13
CA GLN A 129 -2.65 -13.61 -15.96
C GLN A 129 -3.17 -12.17 -15.85
N PHE A 130 -4.09 -11.76 -16.74
CA PHE A 130 -4.68 -10.45 -16.68
C PHE A 130 -5.61 -10.28 -15.48
N ALA A 131 -6.33 -11.32 -15.05
CA ALA A 131 -7.14 -11.26 -13.84
C ALA A 131 -6.29 -10.98 -12.60
N VAL A 132 -5.15 -11.68 -12.45
CA VAL A 132 -4.19 -11.42 -11.36
C VAL A 132 -3.60 -10.00 -11.48
N SER A 133 -3.22 -9.57 -12.68
CA SER A 133 -2.68 -8.22 -12.88
C SER A 133 -3.71 -7.14 -12.53
N ILE A 134 -4.95 -7.27 -12.98
CA ILE A 134 -6.04 -6.33 -12.68
C ILE A 134 -6.33 -6.31 -11.17
N LEU A 135 -6.32 -7.49 -10.52
CA LEU A 135 -6.45 -7.60 -9.07
C LEU A 135 -5.38 -6.78 -8.34
N LEU A 136 -4.12 -6.98 -8.69
CA LEU A 136 -3.01 -6.28 -8.06
C LEU A 136 -3.05 -4.76 -8.34
N ILE A 137 -3.28 -4.35 -9.59
CA ILE A 137 -3.36 -2.93 -9.96
C ILE A 137 -4.49 -2.23 -9.20
N THR A 138 -5.69 -2.82 -9.22
CA THR A 138 -6.87 -2.21 -8.57
C THR A 138 -6.68 -2.17 -7.06
N GLY A 139 -6.18 -3.25 -6.46
CA GLY A 139 -5.85 -3.28 -5.04
C GLY A 139 -4.84 -2.20 -4.64
N THR A 140 -3.77 -2.07 -5.42
CA THR A 140 -2.75 -1.02 -5.22
C THR A 140 -3.34 0.39 -5.31
N LEU A 141 -4.18 0.65 -6.31
CA LEU A 141 -4.84 1.96 -6.47
C LEU A 141 -5.72 2.30 -5.26
N VAL A 142 -6.46 1.31 -4.73
CA VAL A 142 -7.30 1.54 -3.54
C VAL A 142 -6.43 1.78 -2.31
N MET A 143 -5.34 1.01 -2.13
CA MET A 143 -4.39 1.23 -1.02
C MET A 143 -3.81 2.64 -1.04
N TYR A 144 -3.33 3.11 -2.20
CA TYR A 144 -2.81 4.47 -2.34
C TYR A 144 -3.87 5.54 -2.04
N ARG A 145 -5.10 5.36 -2.54
CA ARG A 145 -6.19 6.30 -2.25
C ARG A 145 -6.55 6.35 -0.76
N GLN A 146 -6.55 5.19 -0.07
CA GLN A 146 -6.79 5.14 1.37
C GLN A 146 -5.69 5.85 2.16
N ILE A 147 -4.42 5.61 1.84
CA ILE A 147 -3.29 6.27 2.49
C ILE A 147 -3.34 7.77 2.24
N PHE A 148 -3.55 8.19 1.00
CA PHE A 148 -3.69 9.61 0.65
C PHE A 148 -4.84 10.28 1.41
N PHE A 149 -5.98 9.60 1.53
CA PHE A 149 -7.11 10.08 2.32
C PHE A 149 -6.73 10.27 3.80
N MET A 150 -6.04 9.29 4.41
CA MET A 150 -5.63 9.38 5.83
C MET A 150 -4.62 10.49 6.08
N LEU A 151 -3.65 10.68 5.20
CA LEU A 151 -2.61 11.70 5.36
C LEU A 151 -3.15 13.14 5.20
N ASN A 152 -4.21 13.31 4.37
CA ASN A 152 -4.78 14.61 4.05
C ASN A 152 -6.09 14.90 4.79
N LYS A 153 -6.57 13.97 5.63
CA LYS A 153 -7.77 14.21 6.43
C LYS A 153 -7.49 15.24 7.51
N ASP A 154 -8.45 16.17 7.69
CA ASP A 154 -8.47 17.05 8.84
C ASP A 154 -8.55 16.22 10.12
N VAL A 155 -7.53 16.32 10.94
CA VAL A 155 -7.41 15.61 12.23
C VAL A 155 -8.01 16.40 13.41
N GLY A 156 -8.58 17.57 13.16
CA GLY A 156 -9.22 18.43 14.17
C GLY A 156 -8.26 19.37 14.89
N PHE A 157 -6.98 19.42 14.49
CA PHE A 157 -5.99 20.40 14.89
C PHE A 157 -4.96 20.62 13.78
N ASN A 158 -4.23 21.73 13.85
CA ASN A 158 -3.18 22.02 12.87
C ASN A 158 -1.88 21.32 13.27
N LYS A 159 -1.46 20.31 12.47
CA LYS A 159 -0.22 19.55 12.66
C LYS A 159 1.00 20.19 11.99
N GLU A 160 0.76 21.13 11.06
CA GLU A 160 1.85 21.76 10.29
C GLU A 160 2.63 22.72 11.17
N GLN A 161 3.94 22.81 10.96
CA GLN A 161 4.82 23.77 11.66
C GLN A 161 4.82 23.61 13.20
N LEU A 162 4.44 22.45 13.69
CA LEU A 162 4.37 22.14 15.10
C LEU A 162 5.45 21.12 15.45
N ILE A 163 6.38 21.51 16.33
CA ILE A 163 7.37 20.57 16.91
C ILE A 163 6.98 20.23 18.34
N VAL A 164 7.32 19.01 18.73
CA VAL A 164 7.17 18.54 20.09
C VAL A 164 8.54 18.18 20.65
N ILE A 165 8.92 18.81 21.73
CA ILE A 165 10.12 18.55 22.51
C ILE A 165 9.80 17.50 23.54
N ASN A 166 10.51 16.37 23.48
CA ASN A 166 10.43 15.28 24.44
C ASN A 166 11.18 15.60 25.73
N MET A 167 10.94 14.81 26.76
CA MET A 167 11.68 14.83 28.03
C MET A 167 11.60 16.19 28.77
N ALA A 168 10.45 16.87 28.66
CA ALA A 168 10.22 18.12 29.36
C ALA A 168 10.38 18.05 30.89
N HIS A 169 10.34 16.82 31.46
CA HIS A 169 10.62 16.56 32.87
C HIS A 169 12.07 16.97 33.29
N LEU A 170 13.00 17.04 32.33
CA LEU A 170 14.37 17.51 32.60
C LEU A 170 14.42 19.00 32.98
N LEU A 171 13.41 19.77 32.58
CA LEU A 171 13.26 21.18 32.98
C LEU A 171 12.84 21.35 34.44
N GLN A 172 12.27 20.30 35.07
CA GLN A 172 11.76 20.34 36.46
C GLN A 172 10.84 21.57 36.70
N ASN A 173 11.10 22.36 37.69
CA ASN A 173 10.33 23.56 38.03
C ASN A 173 10.61 24.76 37.10
N ARG A 174 11.49 24.62 36.09
CA ARG A 174 11.91 25.69 35.17
C ARG A 174 11.14 25.71 33.85
N VAL A 175 10.08 24.90 33.73
CA VAL A 175 9.31 24.79 32.44
C VAL A 175 8.74 26.14 32.04
N GLU A 176 8.13 26.90 32.94
CA GLU A 176 7.56 28.21 32.61
C GLU A 176 8.66 29.18 32.18
N SER A 177 9.77 29.25 32.93
CA SER A 177 10.91 30.11 32.56
C SER A 177 11.52 29.70 31.21
N PHE A 178 11.55 28.43 30.87
CA PHE A 178 11.97 27.95 29.58
C PHE A 178 11.00 28.38 28.47
N LYS A 179 9.68 28.22 28.70
CA LYS A 179 8.64 28.66 27.76
C LYS A 179 8.75 30.16 27.44
N GLU A 180 8.90 31.00 28.47
CA GLU A 180 9.08 32.45 28.28
C GLU A 180 10.36 32.74 27.46
N ALA A 181 11.48 32.10 27.79
CA ALA A 181 12.72 32.28 27.03
C ALA A 181 12.62 31.81 25.56
N VAL A 182 11.84 30.76 25.27
CA VAL A 182 11.60 30.26 23.92
C VAL A 182 10.63 31.14 23.15
N LYS A 183 9.63 31.69 23.82
CA LYS A 183 8.62 32.59 23.22
C LYS A 183 9.23 33.88 22.67
N GLU A 184 10.36 34.34 23.24
CA GLU A 184 11.12 35.51 22.76
C GLU A 184 11.90 35.24 21.47
N ILE A 185 12.08 33.99 21.06
CA ILE A 185 12.86 33.59 19.86
C ILE A 185 12.06 33.98 18.60
N PRO A 186 12.65 34.78 17.68
CA PRO A 186 12.02 35.06 16.41
C PRO A 186 11.69 33.80 15.63
N GLY A 187 10.42 33.68 15.18
CA GLY A 187 9.94 32.48 14.49
C GLY A 187 9.18 31.49 15.39
N VAL A 188 9.09 31.71 16.69
CA VAL A 188 8.16 31.01 17.59
C VAL A 188 6.83 31.78 17.63
N VAL A 189 5.76 31.08 17.29
CA VAL A 189 4.39 31.65 17.28
C VAL A 189 3.71 31.44 18.63
N SER A 190 3.75 30.21 19.14
CA SER A 190 3.19 29.84 20.44
C SER A 190 3.90 28.64 21.01
N ILE A 191 3.74 28.43 22.32
CA ILE A 191 4.37 27.32 23.04
C ILE A 191 3.45 26.86 24.17
N ALA A 192 3.34 25.55 24.34
CA ALA A 192 2.52 24.93 25.36
C ALA A 192 3.19 23.70 25.93
N SER A 193 2.85 23.33 27.17
CA SER A 193 3.31 22.12 27.82
C SER A 193 2.15 21.18 28.14
N SER A 194 2.41 19.87 28.06
CA SER A 194 1.41 18.83 28.35
C SER A 194 2.04 17.53 28.82
N THR A 195 1.20 16.68 29.43
CA THR A 195 1.62 15.31 29.82
C THR A 195 1.44 14.30 28.70
N ALA A 196 0.62 14.61 27.70
CA ALA A 196 0.38 13.78 26.53
C ALA A 196 0.24 14.66 25.28
N VAL A 197 0.60 14.10 24.15
CA VAL A 197 0.51 14.76 22.83
C VAL A 197 -0.09 13.78 21.82
N PRO A 198 -0.68 14.25 20.72
CA PRO A 198 -1.22 13.38 19.69
C PRO A 198 -0.20 12.32 19.24
N GLY A 199 -0.64 11.07 19.20
CA GLY A 199 0.20 9.92 18.87
C GLY A 199 1.00 9.30 20.01
N ARG A 200 1.09 9.96 21.17
CA ARG A 200 1.95 9.48 22.29
C ARG A 200 1.29 9.70 23.66
N ASN A 201 1.55 8.75 24.55
CA ASN A 201 1.11 8.75 25.95
C ASN A 201 -0.41 8.92 26.14
N ASN A 202 -1.15 7.92 25.66
CA ASN A 202 -2.58 7.84 25.92
C ASN A 202 -2.82 7.40 27.37
N ASN A 203 -3.11 8.35 28.24
CA ASN A 203 -3.46 8.07 29.63
C ASN A 203 -4.97 7.85 29.73
N LEU A 204 -5.40 6.60 29.75
CA LEU A 204 -6.80 6.23 29.96
C LEU A 204 -7.09 6.18 31.45
N ASN A 205 -7.92 7.10 31.94
CA ASN A 205 -8.30 7.19 33.35
C ASN A 205 -9.81 7.09 33.52
N GLY A 206 -10.24 6.59 34.68
CA GLY A 206 -11.64 6.52 35.06
C GLY A 206 -12.09 7.79 35.80
N TYR A 207 -13.23 8.31 35.38
CA TYR A 207 -13.88 9.49 35.95
C TYR A 207 -15.33 9.18 36.32
N GLY A 208 -15.80 9.71 37.44
CA GLY A 208 -17.22 9.81 37.72
C GLY A 208 -17.82 11.10 37.19
N ILE A 209 -19.14 11.20 37.13
CA ILE A 209 -19.87 12.44 36.90
C ILE A 209 -20.73 12.74 38.16
N GLU A 210 -20.65 13.95 38.68
CA GLU A 210 -21.41 14.38 39.82
C GLU A 210 -22.93 14.16 39.62
N GLY A 211 -23.58 13.53 40.58
CA GLY A 211 -25.00 13.17 40.48
C GLY A 211 -25.29 11.84 39.78
N ARG A 212 -24.31 11.19 39.15
CA ARG A 212 -24.44 9.83 38.57
C ARG A 212 -23.66 8.85 39.43
N LYS A 213 -24.33 8.32 40.44
CA LYS A 213 -23.71 7.37 41.39
C LYS A 213 -23.40 6.04 40.69
N ASP A 214 -22.24 5.47 41.04
CA ASP A 214 -21.77 4.15 40.61
C ASP A 214 -21.41 4.01 39.11
N GLU A 215 -21.36 5.09 38.33
CA GLU A 215 -20.91 5.08 36.96
C GLU A 215 -19.45 5.58 36.88
N SER A 216 -18.59 4.82 36.24
CA SER A 216 -17.21 5.23 35.92
C SER A 216 -17.02 5.26 34.42
N TYR A 217 -16.56 6.38 33.91
CA TYR A 217 -16.34 6.64 32.49
C TYR A 217 -14.85 6.67 32.19
N LEU A 218 -14.43 5.94 31.16
CA LEU A 218 -13.05 5.94 30.73
C LEU A 218 -12.82 7.05 29.70
N LEU A 219 -11.90 7.96 30.01
CA LEU A 219 -11.49 9.06 29.12
C LEU A 219 -9.98 9.06 28.91
N GLN A 220 -9.56 9.35 27.71
CA GLN A 220 -8.19 9.76 27.43
C GLN A 220 -7.94 11.11 28.11
N SER A 221 -6.83 11.23 28.81
CA SER A 221 -6.58 12.39 29.67
C SER A 221 -5.23 13.04 29.39
N ALA A 222 -5.21 14.33 29.29
CA ALA A 222 -3.98 15.13 29.24
C ALA A 222 -4.07 16.30 30.23
N TRP A 223 -3.08 16.45 31.10
CA TRP A 223 -2.87 17.69 31.84
C TRP A 223 -2.16 18.68 30.92
N VAL A 224 -2.70 19.86 30.81
CA VAL A 224 -2.28 20.86 29.84
C VAL A 224 -2.13 22.22 30.48
N ASP A 225 -1.29 23.06 29.90
CA ASP A 225 -1.29 24.48 30.20
C ASP A 225 -2.35 25.23 29.36
N PRO A 226 -2.69 26.46 29.75
CA PRO A 226 -3.75 27.24 29.08
C PRO A 226 -3.48 27.52 27.60
N GLU A 227 -2.25 27.49 27.17
CA GLU A 227 -1.84 27.80 25.80
C GLU A 227 -1.99 26.60 24.82
N LEU A 228 -2.36 25.39 25.30
CA LEU A 228 -2.35 24.20 24.45
C LEU A 228 -3.38 24.26 23.32
N ILE A 229 -4.62 24.58 23.63
CA ILE A 229 -5.72 24.62 22.66
C ILE A 229 -5.37 25.59 21.52
N GLY A 230 -4.87 26.80 21.88
CA GLY A 230 -4.38 27.77 20.91
C GLY A 230 -3.14 27.34 20.14
N THR A 231 -2.18 26.67 20.79
CA THR A 231 -0.94 26.18 20.14
C THR A 231 -1.24 25.08 19.09
N TYR A 232 -2.23 24.23 19.35
CA TYR A 232 -2.69 23.22 18.40
C TYR A 232 -3.75 23.76 17.41
N GLU A 233 -4.18 25.02 17.58
CA GLU A 233 -5.25 25.64 16.80
C GLU A 233 -6.55 24.80 16.80
N MET A 234 -6.87 24.22 17.95
CA MET A 234 -8.10 23.46 18.14
C MET A 234 -9.30 24.42 18.23
N SER A 235 -10.42 24.02 17.63
CA SER A 235 -11.64 24.83 17.64
C SER A 235 -12.51 24.48 18.84
N LEU A 236 -12.97 25.48 19.59
CA LEU A 236 -14.00 25.34 20.61
C LEU A 236 -15.38 25.29 19.95
N VAL A 237 -16.21 24.35 20.38
CA VAL A 237 -17.63 24.26 19.98
C VAL A 237 -18.53 24.98 20.93
N SER A 238 -18.21 24.96 22.23
CA SER A 238 -18.97 25.60 23.27
C SER A 238 -18.07 25.97 24.46
N GLY A 239 -18.46 26.97 25.23
CA GLY A 239 -17.73 27.41 26.41
C GLY A 239 -16.51 28.25 26.08
N ARG A 240 -15.46 28.14 26.90
CA ARG A 240 -14.21 28.87 26.81
C ARG A 240 -12.97 28.01 27.01
N ASP A 241 -11.83 28.50 26.62
CA ASP A 241 -10.51 27.93 26.93
C ASP A 241 -10.08 28.21 28.38
N PHE A 242 -9.03 27.56 28.83
CA PHE A 242 -8.36 27.87 30.08
C PHE A 242 -7.76 29.29 30.03
N ASP A 243 -7.80 29.97 31.15
CA ASP A 243 -7.22 31.30 31.29
C ASP A 243 -6.51 31.42 32.66
N ARG A 244 -5.26 31.86 32.64
CA ARG A 244 -4.43 32.03 33.84
C ARG A 244 -5.00 33.08 34.82
N SER A 245 -5.87 33.97 34.36
CA SER A 245 -6.51 35.00 35.19
C SER A 245 -7.60 34.42 36.10
N PHE A 246 -8.16 33.25 35.74
CA PHE A 246 -9.19 32.59 36.53
C PHE A 246 -8.58 31.53 37.49
N THR A 247 -8.52 31.88 38.78
CA THR A 247 -8.04 30.96 39.82
C THR A 247 -8.87 29.65 39.93
N SER A 248 -10.13 29.69 39.49
CA SER A 248 -11.03 28.54 39.43
C SER A 248 -10.61 27.48 38.39
N ASP A 249 -9.82 27.89 37.38
CA ASP A 249 -9.43 27.01 36.29
C ASP A 249 -8.48 25.86 36.71
N LYS A 250 -7.88 25.95 37.89
CA LYS A 250 -7.12 24.80 38.47
C LYS A 250 -7.99 23.56 38.68
N ASP A 251 -9.30 23.74 38.88
CA ASP A 251 -10.29 22.67 39.03
C ASP A 251 -11.26 22.63 37.83
N ALA A 252 -10.78 23.01 36.65
CA ALA A 252 -11.53 22.98 35.41
C ALA A 252 -11.04 21.93 34.45
N CYS A 253 -11.93 21.54 33.53
CA CYS A 253 -11.60 20.65 32.42
C CYS A 253 -12.29 21.08 31.14
N ILE A 254 -11.67 20.70 30.01
CA ILE A 254 -12.24 20.82 28.67
C ILE A 254 -12.38 19.42 28.09
N ILE A 255 -13.52 19.11 27.47
CA ILE A 255 -13.79 17.79 26.88
C ILE A 255 -13.96 17.91 25.38
N ASN A 256 -13.82 16.80 24.64
CA ASN A 256 -14.16 16.80 23.21
C ASN A 256 -15.65 16.48 22.99
N GLU A 257 -16.15 16.71 21.78
CA GLU A 257 -17.54 16.40 21.38
C GLU A 257 -17.88 14.91 21.58
N SER A 258 -16.90 14.00 21.40
CA SER A 258 -17.09 12.57 21.63
C SER A 258 -17.41 12.28 23.09
N ALA A 259 -16.73 12.90 24.04
CA ALA A 259 -17.02 12.77 25.46
C ALA A 259 -18.40 13.39 25.80
N ALA A 260 -18.70 14.58 25.27
CA ALA A 260 -19.99 15.23 25.48
C ALA A 260 -21.15 14.35 24.99
N SER A 261 -21.02 13.80 23.77
CA SER A 261 -22.05 12.94 23.16
C SER A 261 -22.21 11.60 23.88
N ASN A 262 -21.09 10.92 24.17
CA ASN A 262 -21.13 9.58 24.79
C ASN A 262 -21.70 9.61 26.20
N PHE A 263 -21.50 10.70 26.92
CA PHE A 263 -21.95 10.83 28.30
C PHE A 263 -23.21 11.69 28.45
N GLY A 264 -23.80 12.12 27.32
CA GLY A 264 -25.06 12.89 27.31
C GLY A 264 -24.92 14.25 28.02
N ILE A 265 -23.77 14.92 27.85
CA ILE A 265 -23.51 16.24 28.43
C ILE A 265 -24.06 17.29 27.49
N THR A 266 -25.16 17.94 27.89
CA THR A 266 -25.82 19.00 27.13
C THR A 266 -25.57 20.38 27.72
N ASP A 267 -25.35 20.46 29.03
CA ASP A 267 -25.05 21.69 29.76
C ASP A 267 -23.70 21.57 30.47
N ILE A 268 -22.73 22.34 30.01
CA ILE A 268 -21.37 22.36 30.56
C ILE A 268 -21.32 23.05 31.94
N SER A 269 -22.23 24.01 32.19
CA SER A 269 -22.22 24.82 33.42
C SER A 269 -22.61 24.00 34.65
N SER A 270 -23.47 23.00 34.49
CA SER A 270 -23.93 22.11 35.57
C SER A 270 -23.15 20.81 35.68
N THR A 271 -22.20 20.50 34.76
CA THR A 271 -21.48 19.23 34.69
C THR A 271 -20.13 19.32 35.38
N ARG A 272 -19.91 18.43 36.37
CA ARG A 272 -18.59 18.23 36.98
C ARG A 272 -18.14 16.78 36.87
N PHE A 273 -16.90 16.59 36.46
CA PHE A 273 -16.24 15.30 36.54
C PHE A 273 -15.62 15.10 37.94
N MET A 274 -15.61 13.87 38.38
CA MET A 274 -14.99 13.45 39.64
C MET A 274 -13.75 12.64 39.31
N LEU A 275 -12.57 13.18 39.56
CA LEU A 275 -11.30 12.49 39.46
C LEU A 275 -11.01 11.80 40.82
N PRO A 276 -10.87 10.45 40.85
CA PRO A 276 -10.50 9.76 42.08
C PRO A 276 -9.09 10.17 42.51
N LEU A 277 -8.96 10.51 43.79
CA LEU A 277 -7.68 10.75 44.46
C LEU A 277 -7.36 9.58 45.39
N ASP A 278 -6.10 9.47 45.81
CA ASP A 278 -5.70 8.54 46.85
C ASP A 278 -6.54 8.81 48.12
N SER A 279 -6.90 7.75 48.82
CA SER A 279 -7.70 7.84 50.05
C SER A 279 -9.22 7.97 49.89
N GLY A 280 -9.81 7.65 48.73
CA GLY A 280 -11.26 7.68 48.51
C GLY A 280 -11.89 9.06 48.46
N LYS A 281 -11.06 10.09 48.24
CA LYS A 281 -11.50 11.46 47.96
C LYS A 281 -11.63 11.68 46.45
N TYR A 282 -12.41 12.67 46.06
CA TYR A 282 -12.57 13.09 44.67
C TYR A 282 -12.18 14.55 44.51
N GLN A 283 -11.47 14.85 43.40
CA GLN A 283 -11.36 16.23 42.91
C GLN A 283 -12.51 16.46 41.92
N TYR A 284 -13.25 17.53 42.14
CA TYR A 284 -14.35 17.93 41.26
C TYR A 284 -13.82 18.88 40.19
N LEU A 285 -14.05 18.53 38.95
CA LEU A 285 -13.54 19.25 37.77
C LEU A 285 -14.71 19.84 37.01
N GLN A 286 -14.86 21.18 37.02
CA GLN A 286 -15.89 21.87 36.30
C GLN A 286 -15.61 21.83 34.79
N VAL A 287 -16.58 21.38 33.99
CA VAL A 287 -16.48 21.51 32.53
C VAL A 287 -16.64 22.97 32.14
N ILE A 288 -15.64 23.56 31.50
CA ILE A 288 -15.64 24.95 31.05
C ILE A 288 -15.73 25.13 29.55
N GLY A 289 -15.43 24.08 28.78
CA GLY A 289 -15.48 24.12 27.33
C GLY A 289 -15.58 22.77 26.67
N ILE A 290 -16.04 22.76 25.43
CA ILE A 290 -16.07 21.61 24.54
C ILE A 290 -15.26 21.96 23.30
N VAL A 291 -14.20 21.19 23.01
CA VAL A 291 -13.45 21.27 21.76
C VAL A 291 -14.07 20.36 20.71
N LYS A 292 -13.96 20.76 19.44
CA LYS A 292 -14.30 19.93 18.30
C LYS A 292 -13.56 18.60 18.38
N ASN A 293 -14.16 17.55 17.85
CA ASN A 293 -13.50 16.25 17.79
C ASN A 293 -12.17 16.31 17.04
N PHE A 294 -11.15 15.69 17.62
CA PHE A 294 -9.81 15.60 17.05
C PHE A 294 -9.27 14.16 17.16
N ASN A 295 -8.42 13.80 16.23
CA ASN A 295 -7.78 12.48 16.22
C ASN A 295 -6.47 12.54 17.03
N PHE A 296 -6.54 12.09 18.27
CA PHE A 296 -5.35 11.95 19.13
C PHE A 296 -4.51 10.70 18.77
N GLU A 297 -5.15 9.72 18.16
CA GLU A 297 -4.56 8.46 17.69
C GLU A 297 -4.65 8.33 16.18
N SER A 298 -4.17 7.19 15.68
CA SER A 298 -4.31 6.83 14.28
C SER A 298 -5.76 6.83 13.82
N LEU A 299 -6.01 7.29 12.60
CA LEU A 299 -7.31 7.26 11.92
C LEU A 299 -7.88 5.85 11.69
N ARG A 300 -7.19 4.80 12.14
CA ARG A 300 -7.73 3.44 12.25
C ARG A 300 -8.79 3.34 13.33
N ASN A 301 -8.65 4.12 14.40
CA ASN A 301 -9.52 4.11 15.55
C ASN A 301 -10.59 5.21 15.45
N PRO A 302 -11.77 5.01 16.03
CA PRO A 302 -12.72 6.08 16.23
C PRO A 302 -12.16 7.11 17.21
N ILE A 303 -12.65 8.35 17.13
CA ILE A 303 -12.29 9.39 18.10
C ILE A 303 -12.79 8.98 19.47
N GLN A 304 -11.87 8.85 20.42
CA GLN A 304 -12.17 8.50 21.80
C GLN A 304 -12.63 9.70 22.61
N PRO A 305 -13.45 9.50 23.66
CA PRO A 305 -13.71 10.50 24.67
C PRO A 305 -12.40 11.03 25.28
N HIS A 306 -12.21 12.34 25.26
CA HIS A 306 -10.98 12.97 25.72
C HIS A 306 -11.29 14.11 26.70
N ILE A 307 -10.44 14.25 27.72
CA ILE A 307 -10.51 15.31 28.71
C ILE A 307 -9.15 15.99 28.86
N PHE A 308 -9.13 17.29 28.68
CA PHE A 308 -8.01 18.15 29.06
C PHE A 308 -8.21 18.68 30.45
N LEU A 309 -7.20 18.53 31.27
CA LEU A 309 -7.18 18.94 32.66
C LEU A 309 -6.21 20.09 32.83
N SER A 310 -6.64 21.12 33.54
CA SER A 310 -5.71 22.21 33.87
C SER A 310 -4.55 21.68 34.71
N LYS A 311 -3.38 22.22 34.49
CA LYS A 311 -2.13 21.88 35.15
C LYS A 311 -2.23 21.93 36.69
N GLY A 312 -2.91 22.94 37.23
CA GLY A 312 -2.85 23.26 38.65
C GLY A 312 -1.40 23.48 39.10
N GLU A 313 -1.01 22.86 40.22
CA GLU A 313 0.35 22.92 40.79
C GLU A 313 1.30 21.83 40.25
N ARG A 314 0.89 21.05 39.25
CA ARG A 314 1.71 19.95 38.72
C ARG A 314 2.90 20.46 37.93
N ASN A 315 4.08 19.93 38.24
CA ASN A 315 5.34 20.28 37.58
C ASN A 315 5.94 19.13 36.73
N ASN A 316 5.23 18.00 36.63
CA ASN A 316 5.74 16.85 35.90
C ASN A 316 5.17 16.83 34.46
N TRP A 317 5.88 17.48 33.55
CA TRP A 317 5.54 17.54 32.15
C TRP A 317 6.28 16.48 31.34
N GLY A 318 5.62 15.89 30.37
CA GLY A 318 6.24 15.00 29.41
C GLY A 318 6.77 15.73 28.18
N TYR A 319 6.03 16.76 27.73
CA TYR A 319 6.23 17.40 26.43
C TYR A 319 6.11 18.91 26.50
N VAL A 320 6.87 19.56 25.60
CA VAL A 320 6.67 20.98 25.25
C VAL A 320 6.44 21.05 23.75
N SER A 321 5.30 21.60 23.36
CA SER A 321 4.90 21.79 21.95
C SER A 321 5.17 23.23 21.55
N VAL A 322 5.83 23.43 20.41
CA VAL A 322 6.20 24.76 19.91
C VAL A 322 5.69 24.91 18.48
N ARG A 323 4.85 25.90 18.25
CA ARG A 323 4.42 26.28 16.90
C ARG A 323 5.41 27.26 16.31
N LEU A 324 5.90 26.94 15.13
CA LEU A 324 6.87 27.73 14.42
C LEU A 324 6.21 28.52 13.29
N SER A 325 6.83 29.65 12.90
CA SER A 325 6.46 30.33 11.66
C SER A 325 7.04 29.62 10.44
N ALA A 326 6.47 29.82 9.26
CA ALA A 326 6.87 29.16 8.01
C ALA A 326 8.30 29.53 7.51
N GLN A 327 9.02 30.39 8.21
CA GLN A 327 10.31 30.89 7.77
C GLN A 327 11.44 30.49 8.75
N ASN A 328 12.60 30.11 8.21
CA ASN A 328 13.85 29.90 8.96
C ASN A 328 13.81 28.85 10.07
N TYR A 329 13.12 27.69 9.88
CA TYR A 329 13.02 26.61 10.86
C TYR A 329 14.37 26.22 11.50
N SER A 330 15.39 26.01 10.68
CA SER A 330 16.70 25.56 11.19
C SER A 330 17.33 26.54 12.17
N GLN A 331 17.21 27.85 11.92
CA GLN A 331 17.73 28.88 12.81
C GLN A 331 16.92 28.93 14.10
N THR A 332 15.59 28.94 14.01
CA THR A 332 14.71 28.94 15.18
C THR A 332 14.93 27.74 16.07
N ILE A 333 15.04 26.54 15.48
CA ILE A 333 15.32 25.28 16.23
C ILE A 333 16.71 25.35 16.89
N SER A 334 17.72 25.87 16.20
CA SER A 334 19.07 26.04 16.79
C SER A 334 19.07 26.98 18.01
N GLU A 335 18.29 28.06 17.98
CA GLU A 335 18.14 28.93 19.14
C GLU A 335 17.35 28.26 20.29
N ILE A 336 16.30 27.48 19.96
CA ILE A 336 15.59 26.65 20.96
C ILE A 336 16.54 25.63 21.59
N GLU A 337 17.42 25.00 20.82
CA GLU A 337 18.41 24.03 21.32
C GLU A 337 19.41 24.70 22.28
N LYS A 338 19.85 25.91 21.99
CA LYS A 338 20.71 26.67 22.92
C LYS A 338 20.01 26.90 24.25
N ARG A 339 18.77 27.41 24.21
CA ARG A 339 17.96 27.62 25.43
C ARG A 339 17.75 26.33 26.18
N TRP A 340 17.42 25.24 25.48
CA TRP A 340 17.25 23.92 26.09
C TRP A 340 18.50 23.48 26.86
N LYS A 341 19.69 23.59 26.27
CA LYS A 341 20.97 23.26 26.93
C LYS A 341 21.23 24.07 28.19
N GLU A 342 20.92 25.36 28.15
CA GLU A 342 21.03 26.27 29.33
C GLU A 342 20.13 25.81 30.47
N PHE A 343 18.92 25.36 30.16
CA PHE A 343 17.93 24.94 31.16
C PHE A 343 18.07 23.48 31.62
N THR A 344 18.74 22.62 30.88
CA THR A 344 18.81 21.17 31.16
C THR A 344 20.21 20.64 31.44
N SER A 345 21.13 21.49 31.89
CA SER A 345 22.52 21.09 32.16
C SER A 345 23.21 20.40 30.98
N ASN A 346 23.03 20.98 29.78
CA ASN A 346 23.63 20.56 28.52
C ASN A 346 23.12 19.21 27.95
N ASN A 347 21.92 18.77 28.32
CA ASN A 347 21.29 17.63 27.65
C ASN A 347 20.93 17.95 26.19
N PRO A 348 21.06 16.98 25.27
CA PRO A 348 20.68 17.18 23.88
C PRO A 348 19.15 17.41 23.73
N LEU A 349 18.76 18.31 22.86
CA LEU A 349 17.35 18.53 22.52
C LEU A 349 16.84 17.35 21.69
N GLN A 350 15.78 16.73 22.16
CA GLN A 350 15.05 15.70 21.41
C GLN A 350 13.69 16.24 21.01
N TYR A 351 13.46 16.39 19.74
CA TYR A 351 12.21 16.88 19.19
C TYR A 351 11.81 16.11 17.92
N TYR A 352 10.56 16.25 17.53
CA TYR A 352 10.05 15.76 16.26
C TYR A 352 8.96 16.71 15.73
N PHE A 353 8.75 16.69 14.42
CA PHE A 353 7.64 17.37 13.78
C PHE A 353 6.38 16.51 13.89
N VAL A 354 5.25 17.14 14.24
CA VAL A 354 3.98 16.41 14.47
C VAL A 354 3.42 15.83 13.18
N ASP A 355 3.57 16.51 12.06
CA ASP A 355 3.18 16.01 10.74
C ASP A 355 3.99 14.77 10.33
N GLU A 356 5.31 14.78 10.54
CA GLU A 356 6.18 13.62 10.28
C GLU A 356 5.84 12.44 11.20
N ASP A 357 5.58 12.68 12.49
CA ASP A 357 5.21 11.64 13.45
C ASP A 357 3.86 10.98 13.09
N PHE A 358 2.89 11.80 12.64
CA PHE A 358 1.63 11.31 12.08
C PHE A 358 1.83 10.47 10.82
N GLU A 359 2.74 10.86 9.94
CA GLU A 359 3.08 10.05 8.76
C GLU A 359 3.72 8.71 9.13
N GLN A 360 4.54 8.68 10.19
CA GLN A 360 5.16 7.46 10.69
C GLN A 360 4.15 6.43 11.21
N MET A 361 2.98 6.86 11.70
CA MET A 361 1.90 5.94 12.10
C MET A 361 1.42 5.06 10.94
N TYR A 362 1.63 5.50 9.69
CA TYR A 362 1.21 4.80 8.47
C TYR A 362 2.37 4.27 7.64
N ILE A 363 3.58 4.15 8.23
CA ILE A 363 4.79 3.71 7.51
C ILE A 363 4.63 2.29 6.96
N GLN A 364 3.99 1.39 7.72
CA GLN A 364 3.73 0.03 7.28
C GLN A 364 2.79 -0.01 6.07
N GLU A 365 1.73 0.82 6.06
CA GLU A 365 0.83 0.93 4.93
C GLU A 365 1.52 1.49 3.70
N LYS A 366 2.36 2.51 3.87
CA LYS A 366 3.18 3.07 2.78
C LYS A 366 4.11 2.00 2.20
N GLN A 367 4.80 1.24 3.05
CA GLN A 367 5.67 0.15 2.63
C GLN A 367 4.90 -0.96 1.90
N ASN A 368 3.76 -1.39 2.43
CA ASN A 368 2.89 -2.38 1.81
C ASN A 368 2.36 -1.92 0.43
N ALA A 369 1.98 -0.64 0.32
CA ALA A 369 1.55 -0.07 -0.95
C ALA A 369 2.69 -0.02 -1.98
N GLN A 370 3.91 0.32 -1.56
CA GLN A 370 5.09 0.30 -2.42
C GLN A 370 5.43 -1.12 -2.90
N LEU A 371 5.36 -2.12 -2.03
CA LEU A 371 5.48 -3.53 -2.41
C LEU A 371 4.40 -3.94 -3.42
N ALA A 372 3.15 -3.52 -3.18
CA ALA A 372 2.05 -3.81 -4.09
C ALA A 372 2.27 -3.20 -5.49
N VAL A 373 2.86 -1.99 -5.60
CA VAL A 373 3.27 -1.41 -6.90
C VAL A 373 4.29 -2.28 -7.60
N ILE A 374 5.34 -2.71 -6.88
CA ILE A 374 6.41 -3.55 -7.46
C ILE A 374 5.82 -4.86 -7.98
N PHE A 375 5.00 -5.55 -7.17
CA PHE A 375 4.36 -6.80 -7.59
C PHE A 375 3.35 -6.60 -8.72
N SER A 376 2.63 -5.48 -8.74
CA SER A 376 1.74 -5.12 -9.85
C SER A 376 2.51 -4.89 -11.15
N ALA A 377 3.65 -4.20 -11.08
CA ALA A 377 4.51 -3.99 -12.23
C ALA A 377 5.08 -5.31 -12.77
N LEU A 378 5.51 -6.21 -11.89
CA LEU A 378 5.97 -7.55 -12.27
C LEU A 378 4.85 -8.38 -12.90
N ALA A 379 3.65 -8.35 -12.33
CA ALA A 379 2.49 -9.07 -12.87
C ALA A 379 2.11 -8.55 -14.27
N ILE A 380 2.12 -7.23 -14.46
CA ILE A 380 1.90 -6.59 -15.77
C ILE A 380 2.95 -7.05 -16.77
N LEU A 381 4.23 -7.05 -16.40
CA LEU A 381 5.32 -7.46 -17.27
C LEU A 381 5.16 -8.94 -17.69
N ILE A 382 4.84 -9.82 -16.75
CA ILE A 382 4.58 -11.24 -17.04
C ILE A 382 3.38 -11.41 -17.97
N ALA A 383 2.28 -10.66 -17.72
CA ALA A 383 1.10 -10.70 -18.57
C ALA A 383 1.40 -10.18 -19.99
N ALA A 384 2.17 -9.10 -20.10
CA ALA A 384 2.60 -8.54 -21.38
C ALA A 384 3.47 -9.54 -22.18
N LEU A 385 4.44 -10.21 -21.51
CA LEU A 385 5.26 -11.25 -22.15
C LEU A 385 4.40 -12.44 -22.61
N GLY A 386 3.44 -12.87 -21.79
CA GLY A 386 2.49 -13.92 -22.16
C GLY A 386 1.64 -13.57 -23.40
N LEU A 387 1.12 -12.33 -23.39
CA LEU A 387 0.33 -11.80 -24.50
C LEU A 387 1.16 -11.62 -25.79
N PHE A 388 2.39 -11.14 -25.63
CA PHE A 388 3.31 -11.00 -26.76
C PHE A 388 3.57 -12.36 -27.43
N GLY A 389 3.77 -13.42 -26.64
CA GLY A 389 3.93 -14.79 -27.15
C GLY A 389 2.67 -15.27 -27.88
N LEU A 390 1.49 -15.08 -27.29
CA LEU A 390 0.21 -15.45 -27.90
C LEU A 390 -0.02 -14.69 -29.21
N THR A 391 0.19 -13.39 -29.22
CA THR A 391 -0.03 -12.54 -30.40
C THR A 391 0.93 -12.91 -31.52
N SER A 392 2.20 -13.14 -31.21
CA SER A 392 3.20 -13.57 -32.18
C SER A 392 2.76 -14.84 -32.92
N PHE A 393 2.27 -15.83 -32.17
CA PHE A 393 1.78 -17.09 -32.71
C PHE A 393 0.47 -16.89 -33.52
N THR A 394 -0.48 -16.12 -33.00
CA THR A 394 -1.76 -15.86 -33.69
C THR A 394 -1.55 -15.15 -35.03
N VAL A 395 -0.66 -14.16 -35.04
CA VAL A 395 -0.28 -13.42 -36.27
C VAL A 395 0.36 -14.37 -37.29
N GLU A 396 1.28 -15.23 -36.83
CA GLU A 396 1.95 -16.20 -37.71
C GLU A 396 0.97 -17.20 -38.34
N GLN A 397 0.03 -17.73 -37.53
CA GLN A 397 -1.03 -18.61 -38.05
C GLN A 397 -1.97 -17.94 -39.03
N ARG A 398 -2.25 -16.63 -38.86
CA ARG A 398 -3.15 -15.86 -39.71
C ARG A 398 -2.43 -15.09 -40.82
N THR A 399 -1.12 -15.31 -41.02
CA THR A 399 -0.34 -14.56 -42.03
C THR A 399 -0.93 -14.68 -43.43
N LYS A 400 -1.39 -15.87 -43.81
CA LYS A 400 -2.05 -16.08 -45.12
C LYS A 400 -3.40 -15.36 -45.17
N GLU A 401 -4.23 -15.41 -44.14
CA GLU A 401 -5.50 -14.68 -44.03
C GLU A 401 -5.28 -13.15 -44.15
N ILE A 402 -4.27 -12.64 -43.42
CA ILE A 402 -3.88 -11.23 -43.43
C ILE A 402 -3.43 -10.83 -44.85
N GLY A 403 -2.63 -11.67 -45.52
CA GLY A 403 -2.17 -11.45 -46.88
C GLY A 403 -3.33 -11.36 -47.88
N ILE A 404 -4.29 -12.31 -47.81
CA ILE A 404 -5.48 -12.32 -48.67
C ILE A 404 -6.34 -11.07 -48.42
N ARG A 405 -6.62 -10.73 -47.18
CA ARG A 405 -7.41 -9.51 -46.84
C ARG A 405 -6.75 -8.24 -47.32
N LYS A 406 -5.41 -8.17 -47.24
CA LYS A 406 -4.65 -7.03 -47.72
C LYS A 406 -4.68 -6.97 -49.26
N ALA A 407 -4.57 -8.11 -49.96
CA ALA A 407 -4.72 -8.18 -51.42
C ALA A 407 -6.14 -7.80 -51.86
N MET A 408 -7.17 -8.04 -51.06
CA MET A 408 -8.57 -7.62 -51.26
C MET A 408 -8.85 -6.16 -50.82
N GLY A 409 -7.81 -5.35 -50.50
CA GLY A 409 -7.95 -3.94 -50.18
C GLY A 409 -8.21 -3.58 -48.71
N SER A 410 -8.09 -4.54 -47.76
CA SER A 410 -8.25 -4.21 -46.35
C SER A 410 -7.14 -3.28 -45.87
N SER A 411 -7.51 -2.20 -45.17
CA SER A 411 -6.57 -1.23 -44.59
C SER A 411 -5.84 -1.82 -43.37
N VAL A 412 -4.64 -1.31 -43.05
CA VAL A 412 -3.86 -1.69 -41.87
C VAL A 412 -4.65 -1.52 -40.58
N PRO A 413 -5.39 -0.40 -40.35
CA PRO A 413 -6.26 -0.26 -39.17
C PRO A 413 -7.36 -1.32 -39.07
N GLY A 414 -7.94 -1.75 -40.21
CA GLY A 414 -8.97 -2.80 -40.24
C GLY A 414 -8.42 -4.14 -39.79
N ILE A 415 -7.23 -4.52 -40.24
CA ILE A 415 -6.53 -5.75 -39.78
C ILE A 415 -6.20 -5.66 -38.30
N TYR A 416 -5.70 -4.50 -37.86
CA TYR A 416 -5.38 -4.24 -36.44
C TYR A 416 -6.62 -4.42 -35.56
N PHE A 417 -7.76 -3.86 -35.94
CA PHE A 417 -9.00 -3.96 -35.17
C PHE A 417 -9.50 -5.40 -34.99
N VAL A 418 -9.44 -6.19 -36.07
CA VAL A 418 -9.89 -7.60 -36.03
C VAL A 418 -9.07 -8.44 -35.03
N ILE A 419 -7.75 -8.24 -34.98
CA ILE A 419 -6.88 -8.99 -34.08
C ILE A 419 -6.99 -8.46 -32.65
N SER A 420 -7.06 -7.13 -32.48
CA SER A 420 -7.15 -6.49 -31.16
C SER A 420 -8.47 -6.79 -30.45
N LYS A 421 -9.59 -6.91 -31.18
CA LYS A 421 -10.92 -7.22 -30.62
C LYS A 421 -10.90 -8.48 -29.74
N GLU A 422 -10.22 -9.53 -30.19
CA GLU A 422 -10.13 -10.78 -29.43
C GLU A 422 -9.39 -10.56 -28.10
N ILE A 423 -8.34 -9.77 -28.10
CA ILE A 423 -7.53 -9.50 -26.91
C ILE A 423 -8.24 -8.58 -25.95
N ILE A 424 -8.90 -7.53 -26.46
CA ILE A 424 -9.73 -6.64 -25.64
C ILE A 424 -10.81 -7.44 -24.93
N LEU A 425 -11.46 -8.37 -25.63
CA LEU A 425 -12.46 -9.25 -25.03
C LEU A 425 -11.87 -10.10 -23.91
N LEU A 426 -10.68 -10.71 -24.10
CA LEU A 426 -10.02 -11.52 -23.07
C LEU A 426 -9.67 -10.70 -21.83
N VAL A 427 -9.16 -9.48 -21.99
CA VAL A 427 -8.84 -8.58 -20.87
C VAL A 427 -10.11 -8.13 -20.15
N SER A 428 -11.20 -7.84 -20.90
CA SER A 428 -12.50 -7.49 -20.29
C SER A 428 -13.10 -8.65 -19.50
N VAL A 429 -13.02 -9.87 -20.02
CA VAL A 429 -13.44 -11.09 -19.29
C VAL A 429 -12.59 -11.26 -18.03
N SER A 430 -11.27 -10.99 -18.11
CA SER A 430 -10.38 -11.03 -16.95
C SER A 430 -10.80 -10.04 -15.87
N ALA A 431 -11.24 -8.85 -16.25
CA ALA A 431 -11.75 -7.84 -15.31
C ALA A 431 -13.03 -8.29 -14.62
N LEU A 432 -13.98 -8.87 -15.37
CA LEU A 432 -15.22 -9.40 -14.80
C LEU A 432 -14.98 -10.50 -13.75
N ILE A 433 -13.93 -11.30 -13.94
CA ILE A 433 -13.54 -12.33 -12.98
C ILE A 433 -12.78 -11.72 -11.80
N ALA A 434 -11.91 -10.74 -12.05
CA ALA A 434 -11.09 -10.12 -11.03
C ALA A 434 -11.89 -9.21 -10.08
N TRP A 435 -12.86 -8.44 -10.60
CA TRP A 435 -13.58 -7.43 -9.82
C TRP A 435 -14.29 -7.94 -8.57
N PRO A 436 -15.05 -9.05 -8.58
CA PRO A 436 -15.67 -9.58 -7.37
C PRO A 436 -14.62 -9.94 -6.31
N LEU A 437 -13.52 -10.56 -6.73
CA LEU A 437 -12.43 -10.97 -5.84
C LEU A 437 -11.69 -9.76 -5.25
N VAL A 438 -11.38 -8.76 -6.09
CA VAL A 438 -10.77 -7.49 -5.65
C VAL A 438 -11.68 -6.79 -4.67
N TYR A 439 -12.97 -6.67 -4.98
CA TYR A 439 -13.95 -6.01 -4.11
C TYR A 439 -13.98 -6.68 -2.73
N TYR A 440 -14.03 -8.00 -2.68
CA TYR A 440 -14.02 -8.75 -1.43
C TYR A 440 -12.74 -8.51 -0.62
N ILE A 441 -11.57 -8.65 -1.24
CA ILE A 441 -10.26 -8.48 -0.57
C ILE A 441 -10.09 -7.05 -0.06
N VAL A 442 -10.40 -6.07 -0.92
CA VAL A 442 -10.25 -4.64 -0.59
C VAL A 442 -11.24 -4.20 0.47
N SER A 443 -12.50 -4.63 0.39
CA SER A 443 -13.50 -4.32 1.41
C SER A 443 -13.10 -4.87 2.77
N LYS A 444 -12.62 -6.12 2.80
CA LYS A 444 -12.12 -6.76 4.03
C LYS A 444 -10.91 -6.03 4.61
N TRP A 445 -10.00 -5.56 3.76
CA TRP A 445 -8.85 -4.77 4.19
C TRP A 445 -9.27 -3.39 4.72
N LEU A 446 -10.22 -2.71 4.05
CA LEU A 446 -10.74 -1.41 4.47
C LEU A 446 -11.50 -1.48 5.81
N GLU A 447 -12.03 -2.63 6.22
CA GLU A 447 -12.68 -2.82 7.52
C GLU A 447 -11.72 -2.55 8.70
N ASN A 448 -10.40 -2.66 8.50
CA ASN A 448 -9.40 -2.33 9.52
C ASN A 448 -9.28 -0.82 9.80
N PHE A 449 -9.97 0.03 9.05
CA PHE A 449 -9.92 1.48 9.18
C PHE A 449 -11.29 2.00 9.56
N HIS A 450 -11.38 2.77 10.66
CA HIS A 450 -12.61 3.46 11.03
C HIS A 450 -12.93 4.54 9.97
N TYR A 451 -11.93 5.33 9.60
CA TYR A 451 -12.03 6.32 8.52
C TYR A 451 -11.55 5.71 7.22
N ARG A 452 -12.47 5.31 6.37
CA ARG A 452 -12.17 4.61 5.12
C ARG A 452 -12.83 5.26 3.92
N ILE A 453 -12.17 5.14 2.77
CA ILE A 453 -12.76 5.51 1.49
C ILE A 453 -13.75 4.42 1.04
N ASN A 454 -14.69 4.80 0.19
CA ASN A 454 -15.47 3.81 -0.55
C ASN A 454 -14.61 3.23 -1.69
N ALA A 455 -14.62 1.90 -1.83
CA ALA A 455 -14.01 1.21 -2.98
C ALA A 455 -14.85 1.51 -4.24
N GLY A 456 -14.77 2.76 -4.70
CA GLY A 456 -15.59 3.27 -5.80
C GLY A 456 -15.20 2.71 -7.16
N ALA A 457 -16.12 2.76 -8.13
CA ALA A 457 -15.96 2.28 -9.50
C ALA A 457 -14.71 2.85 -10.21
N PHE A 458 -14.25 4.04 -9.81
CA PHE A 458 -13.06 4.69 -10.40
C PHE A 458 -11.81 3.81 -10.35
N SER A 459 -11.49 3.19 -9.20
CA SER A 459 -10.30 2.34 -9.07
C SER A 459 -10.39 1.07 -9.94
N PHE A 460 -11.58 0.51 -10.09
CA PHE A 460 -11.84 -0.66 -10.93
C PHE A 460 -11.71 -0.33 -12.42
N LEU A 461 -12.30 0.78 -12.85
CA LEU A 461 -12.20 1.25 -14.24
C LEU A 461 -10.77 1.68 -14.58
N ALA A 462 -10.07 2.36 -13.67
CA ALA A 462 -8.67 2.73 -13.85
C ALA A 462 -7.76 1.49 -13.97
N GLY A 463 -7.96 0.47 -13.13
CA GLY A 463 -7.23 -0.79 -13.23
C GLY A 463 -7.45 -1.51 -14.56
N LEU A 464 -8.70 -1.56 -15.05
CA LEU A 464 -9.01 -2.08 -16.38
C LEU A 464 -8.36 -1.25 -17.48
N ALA A 465 -8.44 0.08 -17.41
CA ALA A 465 -7.85 0.98 -18.41
C ALA A 465 -6.33 0.79 -18.52
N ILE A 466 -5.62 0.69 -17.39
CA ILE A 466 -4.18 0.40 -17.35
C ILE A 466 -3.89 -0.95 -18.01
N ALA A 467 -4.62 -2.01 -17.64
CA ALA A 467 -4.44 -3.34 -18.21
C ALA A 467 -4.70 -3.37 -19.72
N LEU A 468 -5.75 -2.69 -20.21
CA LEU A 468 -6.04 -2.55 -21.63
C LEU A 468 -4.95 -1.77 -22.38
N THR A 469 -4.47 -0.68 -21.80
CA THR A 469 -3.39 0.13 -22.39
C THR A 469 -2.13 -0.72 -22.58
N VAL A 470 -1.72 -1.46 -21.56
CA VAL A 470 -0.55 -2.36 -21.64
C VAL A 470 -0.79 -3.46 -22.67
N ALA A 471 -1.97 -4.07 -22.69
CA ALA A 471 -2.31 -5.09 -23.67
C ALA A 471 -2.22 -4.54 -25.11
N ILE A 472 -2.83 -3.39 -25.37
CA ILE A 472 -2.82 -2.74 -26.68
C ILE A 472 -1.38 -2.38 -27.10
N LEU A 473 -0.58 -1.78 -26.22
CA LEU A 473 0.81 -1.44 -26.52
C LEU A 473 1.64 -2.70 -26.86
N THR A 474 1.46 -3.77 -26.10
CA THR A 474 2.18 -5.04 -26.28
C THR A 474 1.88 -5.67 -27.66
N ILE A 475 0.63 -5.65 -28.11
CA ILE A 475 0.24 -6.27 -29.38
C ILE A 475 0.54 -5.41 -30.59
N SER A 476 0.51 -4.07 -30.43
CA SER A 476 0.64 -3.09 -31.51
C SER A 476 1.89 -3.34 -32.34
N TYR A 477 3.03 -3.54 -31.71
CA TYR A 477 4.29 -3.78 -32.40
C TYR A 477 4.21 -4.98 -33.37
N ARG A 478 3.66 -6.11 -32.89
CA ARG A 478 3.58 -7.35 -33.69
C ARG A 478 2.54 -7.25 -34.81
N ILE A 479 1.38 -6.68 -34.54
CA ILE A 479 0.32 -6.54 -35.51
C ILE A 479 0.72 -5.56 -36.65
N LEU A 480 1.30 -4.41 -36.26
CA LEU A 480 1.76 -3.43 -37.23
C LEU A 480 2.89 -3.98 -38.12
N LYS A 481 3.83 -4.75 -37.55
CA LYS A 481 4.88 -5.43 -38.28
C LYS A 481 4.29 -6.41 -39.30
N ALA A 482 3.32 -7.22 -38.90
CA ALA A 482 2.66 -8.19 -39.80
C ALA A 482 1.81 -7.53 -40.87
N ALA A 483 1.07 -6.47 -40.54
CA ALA A 483 0.26 -5.73 -41.49
C ALA A 483 1.08 -4.96 -42.56
N ARG A 484 2.37 -4.69 -42.27
CA ARG A 484 3.30 -4.05 -43.23
C ARG A 484 3.99 -5.02 -44.20
N ILE A 485 3.91 -6.35 -43.98
CA ILE A 485 4.53 -7.35 -44.87
C ILE A 485 3.88 -7.29 -46.26
N ASN A 486 4.70 -7.46 -47.32
CA ASN A 486 4.23 -7.50 -48.69
C ASN A 486 3.30 -8.71 -48.91
N PRO A 487 2.08 -8.53 -49.47
CA PRO A 487 1.15 -9.64 -49.74
C PRO A 487 1.75 -10.76 -50.59
N ALA A 488 2.59 -10.42 -51.58
CA ALA A 488 3.26 -11.40 -52.44
C ALA A 488 4.22 -12.34 -51.66
N GLN A 489 4.86 -11.83 -50.61
CA GLN A 489 5.71 -12.66 -49.74
C GLN A 489 4.91 -13.55 -48.80
N SER A 490 3.75 -13.09 -48.29
CA SER A 490 2.88 -13.86 -47.43
C SER A 490 2.15 -15.00 -48.11
N LEU A 491 2.02 -14.97 -49.44
CA LEU A 491 1.42 -16.04 -50.26
C LEU A 491 2.45 -17.08 -50.77
N LYS A 492 3.75 -16.74 -50.75
CA LYS A 492 4.85 -17.63 -51.18
C LYS A 492 5.34 -18.60 -50.08
N TYR A 493 4.84 -18.48 -48.88
CA TYR A 493 5.20 -19.41 -47.78
C TYR A 493 4.45 -20.73 -47.93
N GLU A 494 5.01 -21.64 -48.69
CA GLU A 494 4.77 -23.09 -48.62
C GLU A 494 5.83 -23.78 -47.76
#